data_b48b6c68f455760181b77e8af8bcc9e0
#
_entry.id   b48b6c68f455760181b77e8af8bcc9e0
#
_cell.length_a   1.000
_cell.length_b   1.000
_cell.length_c   1.000
_cell.angle_alpha   90.00
_cell.angle_beta   90.00
_cell.angle_gamma   90.00
#
_symmetry.space_group_name_H-M   'P 1'
#
loop_
_entity.id
_entity.type
_entity.pdbx_description
1 polymer ?
#
loop_
_entity_poly.entity_id
_entity_poly.type
_entity_poly.pdbx_seq_one_letter_code
_entity_poly.pdbx_strand_id
1 'polypeptide(L)' 'MHKNLYIARKERRITQVAAANLINISSRSYHSKENRRSDFTLKEAQKLAKYFKTTVDELFEK' A
#
# COMPACT_ATOMS: atom_id res chain seq x y z
N MET A 1 11.25 -3.53 0.46
CA MET A 1 9.97 -2.80 0.60
C MET A 1 9.27 -2.66 -0.74
N HIS A 2 7.97 -2.43 -0.74
CA HIS A 2 7.24 -2.13 -1.97
C HIS A 2 7.52 -0.69 -2.38
N LYS A 3 8.52 -0.52 -3.19
CA LYS A 3 9.07 0.79 -3.51
C LYS A 3 8.06 1.70 -4.21
N ASN A 4 7.35 1.18 -5.21
CA ASN A 4 6.38 1.99 -5.94
C ASN A 4 5.21 2.42 -5.06
N LEU A 5 4.78 1.53 -4.16
CA LEU A 5 3.74 1.87 -3.20
C LEU A 5 4.22 2.97 -2.25
N TYR A 6 5.43 2.84 -1.75
CA TYR A 6 6.03 3.84 -0.87
C TYR A 6 6.08 5.21 -1.56
N ILE A 7 6.57 5.24 -2.80
CA ILE A 7 6.67 6.47 -3.58
C ILE A 7 5.28 7.08 -3.81
N ALA A 8 4.31 6.27 -4.23
CA ALA A 8 2.95 6.76 -4.48
C ALA A 8 2.34 7.37 -3.22
N ARG A 9 2.56 6.73 -2.08
CA ARG A 9 2.07 7.22 -0.81
C ARG A 9 2.73 8.56 -0.43
N LYS A 10 4.04 8.65 -0.60
CA LYS A 10 4.78 9.87 -0.29
C LYS A 10 4.39 11.03 -1.21
N GLU A 11 4.17 10.75 -2.49
CA GLU A 11 3.76 11.78 -3.45
C GLU A 11 2.42 12.40 -3.06
N ARG A 12 1.55 11.62 -2.45
CA ARG A 12 0.25 12.12 -2.01
C ARG A 12 0.27 12.59 -0.56
N ARG A 13 1.42 12.56 0.09
CA ARG A 13 1.60 12.96 1.48
C ARG A 13 0.68 12.20 2.43
N ILE A 14 0.49 10.93 2.16
CA ILE A 14 -0.36 10.06 2.97
C ILE A 14 0.50 9.30 3.96
N THR A 15 0.09 9.32 5.24
CA THR A 15 0.78 8.57 6.28
C THR A 15 0.47 7.09 6.19
N GLN A 16 1.27 6.26 6.86
CA GLN A 16 0.98 4.82 6.94
C GLN A 16 -0.35 4.57 7.65
N VAL A 17 -0.68 5.38 8.65
CA VAL A 17 -1.97 5.28 9.35
C VAL A 17 -3.12 5.50 8.37
N ALA A 18 -3.03 6.55 7.56
CA ALA A 18 -4.08 6.84 6.58
C ALA A 18 -4.20 5.73 5.55
N ALA A 19 -3.07 5.22 5.05
CA ALA A 19 -3.07 4.13 4.09
C ALA A 19 -3.69 2.86 4.69
N ALA A 20 -3.36 2.56 5.95
CA ALA A 20 -3.93 1.42 6.65
C ALA A 20 -5.45 1.53 6.74
N ASN A 21 -5.94 2.73 7.05
CA ASN A 21 -7.38 2.97 7.13
C ASN A 21 -8.10 2.74 5.80
N LEU A 22 -7.43 3.03 4.69
CA LEU A 22 -8.00 2.80 3.35
C LEU A 22 -8.33 1.32 3.11
N ILE A 23 -7.59 0.43 3.72
CA ILE A 23 -7.78 -1.01 3.53
C ILE A 23 -8.18 -1.72 4.82
N ASN A 24 -8.61 -0.97 5.82
CA ASN A 24 -9.17 -1.49 7.07
C ASN A 24 -8.24 -2.42 7.85
N ILE A 25 -6.98 -2.05 7.94
CA ILE A 25 -6.00 -2.79 8.77
C ILE A 25 -5.34 -1.81 9.73
N SER A 26 -4.64 -2.35 10.72
CA SER A 26 -3.90 -1.50 11.65
C SER A 26 -2.67 -0.90 10.97
N SER A 27 -2.20 0.23 11.48
CA SER A 27 -0.98 0.86 10.95
C SER A 27 0.22 -0.06 11.10
N ARG A 28 0.24 -0.87 12.16
CA ARG A 28 1.30 -1.85 12.38
C ARG A 28 1.31 -2.91 11.28
N SER A 29 0.14 -3.45 10.95
CA SER A 29 0.00 -4.41 9.85
C SER A 29 0.41 -3.79 8.53
N TYR A 30 -0.02 -2.56 8.27
CA TYR A 30 0.35 -1.87 7.04
C TYR A 30 1.87 -1.71 6.94
N HIS A 31 2.51 -1.27 8.03
CA HIS A 31 3.96 -1.10 8.06
C HIS A 31 4.67 -2.40 7.69
N SER A 32 4.26 -3.52 8.30
CA SER A 32 4.84 -4.83 8.00
C SER A 32 4.65 -5.21 6.54
N LYS A 33 3.46 -4.96 5.99
CA LYS A 33 3.16 -5.29 4.59
C LYS A 33 3.94 -4.43 3.62
N GLU A 34 4.04 -3.13 3.88
CA GLU A 34 4.80 -2.24 3.02
C GLU A 34 6.28 -2.62 3.00
N ASN A 35 6.79 -3.12 4.11
CA ASN A 35 8.18 -3.54 4.25
C ASN A 35 8.41 -5.02 3.87
N ARG A 36 7.41 -5.68 3.30
CA ARG A 36 7.47 -7.07 2.83
C ARG A 36 7.71 -8.10 3.93
N ARG A 37 7.39 -7.76 5.17
CA ARG A 37 7.43 -8.73 6.26
C ARG A 37 6.20 -9.63 6.23
N SER A 38 5.10 -9.12 5.67
CA SER A 38 3.90 -9.90 5.38
C SER A 38 3.33 -9.41 4.06
N ASP A 39 2.43 -10.19 3.46
CA ASP A 39 1.92 -9.89 2.12
C ASP A 39 0.60 -9.16 2.18
N PHE A 40 0.38 -8.25 1.21
CA PHE A 40 -0.94 -7.69 0.99
C PHE A 40 -1.84 -8.76 0.37
N THR A 41 -3.11 -8.76 0.76
CA THR A 41 -4.09 -9.61 0.08
C THR A 41 -4.39 -8.97 -1.29
N LEU A 42 -4.95 -9.76 -2.20
CA LEU A 42 -5.33 -9.24 -3.51
C LEU A 42 -6.32 -8.09 -3.38
N LYS A 43 -7.30 -8.23 -2.49
CA LYS A 43 -8.28 -7.16 -2.28
C LYS A 43 -7.63 -5.88 -1.78
N GLU A 44 -6.69 -6.01 -0.85
CA GLU A 44 -5.95 -4.84 -0.34
C GLU A 44 -5.16 -4.18 -1.44
N ALA A 45 -4.47 -4.98 -2.25
CA ALA A 45 -3.68 -4.48 -3.36
C ALA A 45 -4.55 -3.76 -4.37
N GLN A 46 -5.72 -4.31 -4.69
CA GLN A 46 -6.66 -3.71 -5.63
C GLN A 46 -7.20 -2.38 -5.11
N LYS A 47 -7.52 -2.29 -3.83
CA LYS A 47 -8.00 -1.06 -3.22
C LYS A 47 -6.94 0.03 -3.27
N LEU A 48 -5.70 -0.31 -2.94
CA LEU A 48 -4.60 0.64 -2.99
C LEU A 48 -4.33 1.10 -4.42
N ALA A 49 -4.32 0.18 -5.37
CA ALA A 49 -4.09 0.53 -6.77
C ALA A 49 -5.18 1.48 -7.27
N LYS A 50 -6.43 1.20 -6.94
CA LYS A 50 -7.54 2.05 -7.33
C LYS A 50 -7.41 3.44 -6.71
N TYR A 51 -7.06 3.51 -5.43
CA TYR A 51 -6.88 4.79 -4.75
C TYR A 51 -5.78 5.61 -5.40
N PHE A 52 -4.67 4.98 -5.74
CA PHE A 52 -3.53 5.65 -6.36
C PHE A 52 -3.65 5.78 -7.87
N LYS A 53 -4.79 5.37 -8.44
CA LYS A 53 -5.08 5.48 -9.88
C LYS A 53 -4.04 4.79 -10.74
N THR A 54 -3.68 3.58 -10.36
CA THR A 54 -2.70 2.77 -11.05
C THR A 54 -3.18 1.32 -11.08
N THR A 55 -2.35 0.41 -11.57
CA THR A 55 -2.67 -1.02 -11.57
C THR A 55 -1.94 -1.72 -10.43
N VAL A 56 -2.44 -2.89 -10.07
CA VAL A 56 -1.76 -3.72 -9.05
C VAL A 56 -0.35 -4.05 -9.52
N ASP A 57 -0.21 -4.38 -10.80
CA ASP A 57 1.09 -4.74 -11.36
C ASP A 57 2.10 -3.61 -11.23
N GLU A 58 1.70 -2.38 -11.55
CA GLU A 58 2.59 -1.23 -11.45
C GLU A 58 2.91 -0.88 -10.00
N LEU A 59 1.88 -0.90 -9.15
CA LEU A 59 2.05 -0.48 -7.76
C LEU A 59 2.93 -1.44 -6.97
N PHE A 60 2.81 -2.73 -7.27
CA PHE A 60 3.52 -3.77 -6.52
C PHE A 60 4.64 -4.42 -7.33
N GLU A 61 5.12 -3.75 -8.35
CA GLU A 61 6.23 -4.23 -9.16
C GLU A 61 7.47 -4.44 -8.30
N LYS A 62 8.16 -5.54 -8.57
CA LYS A 62 9.36 -5.91 -7.82
C LYS A 62 10.59 -5.14 -8.29
#